data_13b7df2adee1b0e209e2f3e3500fcdd2
#
_entry.id   13b7df2adee1b0e209e2f3e3500fcdd2
#
_cell.length_a   1.000
_cell.length_b   1.000
_cell.length_c   1.000
_cell.angle_alpha   90.00
_cell.angle_beta   90.00
_cell.angle_gamma   90.00
#
_symmetry.space_group_name_H-M   'P 1'
#
loop_
_entity.id
_entity.type
_entity.pdbx_description
1 polymer ?
#
loop_
_entity_poly.entity_id
_entity_poly.type
_entity_poly.pdbx_seq_one_letter_code
_entity_poly.pdbx_strand_id
1 'polypeptide(L)'
;MTVSVLLANHIPDVQAAAPQQQSSTDTRIVKSRLLVRPKAGISNAQLDRILAVHGGKRAKHLEAINVHIIELPATANEMAVLKSLHSNPHIAFAEPDAVLAPSLVVNDPYFTQEWHLAQISAPAAWDSRTGTGITIAILDSGVDLTHPDLSAQLVPGWNMYDNNSNTADVYGHGTNTAGTAAAAGNNAAGVAGVAFGSKIMPIRITDTAGSGYYSTAANGITWAADHGARVASISFLGVTASSTVLSAAQYMRSKGGVVVAAGGNTGALETFPATDYITSVAATDSTNSITSWSSYGSFIDVAAPGLNILTTANGGGYSGVSGTSFSTPVVAGVYALMMSANPTLPPTQLDGVLFSTATDIGVAGKDDRSGWGVVNASAAVIKAMQSTGTDTIAPNVAISTPTASAKLAGLAPVDVTATDNISVVRAELYVNNQLYATETVAPYAFTLDTSGFADGSATLVAKGYDSAGNAGTSKSVAVTIANDTVAPVVTIQSPSSGSTVTGTVSVTASATDNTKVAQISLSIDGKEVALSYGSSLSYSWNTATMATNGKGKAKQSTTAPTSHTLVVTAQDPAGNVARQSSTVTSH
;
A
#
# COMPACT_ATOMS: atom_id res chain seq x y z
N MET A 1 -4.15 9.35 -31.81
CA MET A 1 -4.72 8.00 -31.99
C MET A 1 -6.22 8.16 -32.10
N THR A 2 -6.78 7.75 -33.22
CA THR A 2 -8.19 7.99 -33.58
C THR A 2 -9.08 6.99 -32.86
N VAL A 3 -9.87 7.44 -31.91
CA VAL A 3 -10.93 6.65 -31.28
C VAL A 3 -12.15 6.72 -32.20
N SER A 4 -12.56 5.59 -32.76
CA SER A 4 -13.79 5.48 -33.55
C SER A 4 -14.99 5.47 -32.61
N VAL A 5 -15.76 6.55 -32.64
CA VAL A 5 -17.07 6.63 -32.00
C VAL A 5 -18.10 5.97 -32.93
N LEU A 6 -18.69 4.86 -32.49
CA LEU A 6 -19.84 4.25 -33.15
C LEU A 6 -21.14 4.86 -32.57
N LEU A 7 -21.97 5.34 -33.49
CA LEU A 7 -23.27 5.98 -33.24
C LEU A 7 -24.25 5.01 -32.56
N ALA A 8 -24.88 5.47 -31.49
CA ALA A 8 -25.92 4.75 -30.74
C ALA A 8 -27.25 4.75 -31.49
N ASN A 9 -27.85 3.56 -31.62
CA ASN A 9 -29.24 3.41 -32.02
C ASN A 9 -30.18 3.58 -30.83
N HIS A 10 -31.12 4.50 -30.93
CA HIS A 10 -32.16 4.82 -29.96
C HIS A 10 -33.24 3.72 -29.94
N ILE A 11 -33.54 3.13 -28.78
CA ILE A 11 -34.65 2.18 -28.58
C ILE A 11 -35.71 2.85 -27.71
N PRO A 12 -37.02 2.75 -28.04
CA PRO A 12 -38.08 3.50 -27.34
C PRO A 12 -38.50 2.90 -26.01
N ASP A 13 -38.98 3.78 -25.10
CA ASP A 13 -39.41 3.48 -23.73
C ASP A 13 -40.53 2.44 -23.61
N VAL A 14 -40.39 1.54 -22.63
CA VAL A 14 -41.42 0.64 -22.12
C VAL A 14 -41.68 0.99 -20.65
N GLN A 15 -42.92 1.27 -20.31
CA GLN A 15 -43.40 1.68 -18.98
C GLN A 15 -43.34 0.51 -17.97
N ALA A 16 -42.78 0.75 -16.78
CA ALA A 16 -42.49 -0.24 -15.72
C ALA A 16 -43.58 -0.34 -14.64
N ALA A 17 -43.73 -1.54 -14.09
CA ALA A 17 -44.55 -1.82 -12.90
C ALA A 17 -43.75 -1.60 -11.60
N ALA A 18 -44.42 -1.18 -10.52
CA ALA A 18 -43.80 -0.78 -9.26
C ALA A 18 -43.12 -1.93 -8.51
N PRO A 19 -41.95 -1.67 -7.84
CA PRO A 19 -41.14 -2.70 -7.19
C PRO A 19 -41.68 -3.11 -5.82
N GLN A 20 -41.66 -4.42 -5.53
CA GLN A 20 -41.82 -4.95 -4.18
C GLN A 20 -40.47 -4.94 -3.46
N GLN A 21 -40.38 -4.19 -2.35
CA GLN A 21 -39.20 -4.20 -1.47
C GLN A 21 -39.11 -5.54 -0.72
N GLN A 22 -38.09 -6.33 -1.05
CA GLN A 22 -37.66 -7.45 -0.21
C GLN A 22 -36.54 -7.01 0.73
N SER A 23 -36.73 -7.15 2.03
CA SER A 23 -35.72 -6.87 3.06
C SER A 23 -34.63 -7.94 3.02
N SER A 24 -33.39 -7.52 2.76
CA SER A 24 -32.23 -8.41 2.65
C SER A 24 -31.61 -8.72 4.01
N THR A 25 -32.19 -9.72 4.71
CA THR A 25 -31.46 -10.54 5.70
C THR A 25 -31.59 -12.00 5.28
N ASP A 26 -31.01 -12.31 4.11
CA ASP A 26 -31.02 -13.69 3.62
C ASP A 26 -29.79 -14.42 4.14
N THR A 27 -29.88 -14.91 5.37
CA THR A 27 -28.98 -15.92 5.89
C THR A 27 -29.51 -17.27 5.39
N ARG A 28 -28.95 -17.79 4.30
CA ARG A 28 -29.31 -19.11 3.73
C ARG A 28 -28.99 -20.28 4.65
N ILE A 29 -28.63 -20.05 5.90
CA ILE A 29 -28.38 -21.04 6.93
C ILE A 29 -29.56 -21.03 7.90
N VAL A 30 -30.13 -22.17 8.13
CA VAL A 30 -31.15 -22.32 9.20
C VAL A 30 -30.44 -22.13 10.53
N LYS A 31 -30.71 -21.02 11.20
CA LYS A 31 -30.11 -20.68 12.47
C LYS A 31 -30.22 -21.81 13.49
N SER A 32 -29.14 -22.08 14.20
CA SER A 32 -29.04 -23.11 15.23
C SER A 32 -29.28 -24.55 14.72
N ARG A 33 -29.07 -24.82 13.42
CA ARG A 33 -29.19 -26.17 12.85
C ARG A 33 -27.92 -26.59 12.09
N LEU A 34 -27.52 -27.84 12.34
CA LEU A 34 -26.41 -28.47 11.64
C LEU A 34 -26.82 -29.81 11.06
N LEU A 35 -26.17 -30.23 9.98
CA LEU A 35 -26.21 -31.58 9.44
C LEU A 35 -24.93 -32.30 9.86
N VAL A 36 -25.05 -33.42 10.56
CA VAL A 36 -23.89 -34.14 11.09
C VAL A 36 -23.94 -35.60 10.69
N ARG A 37 -22.88 -36.09 10.08
CA ARG A 37 -22.70 -37.51 9.77
C ARG A 37 -21.61 -38.09 10.66
N PRO A 38 -21.94 -39.04 11.56
CA PRO A 38 -20.95 -39.80 12.31
C PRO A 38 -20.22 -40.80 11.40
N LYS A 39 -18.99 -41.19 11.76
CA LYS A 39 -18.31 -42.31 11.11
C LYS A 39 -19.02 -43.64 11.41
N ALA A 40 -18.80 -44.63 10.54
CA ALA A 40 -19.36 -45.96 10.73
C ALA A 40 -18.94 -46.54 12.09
N GLY A 41 -19.88 -47.20 12.77
CA GLY A 41 -19.67 -47.81 14.08
C GLY A 41 -19.90 -46.89 15.28
N ILE A 42 -20.14 -45.58 15.07
CA ILE A 42 -20.55 -44.67 16.14
C ILE A 42 -22.03 -44.83 16.43
N SER A 43 -22.36 -45.22 17.64
CA SER A 43 -23.74 -45.34 18.09
C SER A 43 -24.40 -43.99 18.36
N ASN A 44 -25.72 -43.94 18.31
CA ASN A 44 -26.50 -42.74 18.65
C ASN A 44 -26.16 -42.18 20.04
N ALA A 45 -25.92 -43.03 21.04
CA ALA A 45 -25.52 -42.60 22.37
C ALA A 45 -24.11 -41.99 22.43
N GLN A 46 -23.20 -42.42 21.54
CA GLN A 46 -21.87 -41.81 21.42
C GLN A 46 -21.96 -40.45 20.71
N LEU A 47 -22.77 -40.35 19.64
CA LEU A 47 -23.03 -39.08 18.96
C LEU A 47 -23.68 -38.06 19.92
N ASP A 48 -24.68 -38.48 20.71
CA ASP A 48 -25.31 -37.60 21.71
C ASP A 48 -24.32 -37.04 22.72
N ARG A 49 -23.32 -37.84 23.17
CA ARG A 49 -22.27 -37.36 24.06
C ARG A 49 -21.33 -36.33 23.40
N ILE A 50 -21.03 -36.53 22.13
CA ILE A 50 -20.21 -35.55 21.34
C ILE A 50 -20.98 -34.24 21.22
N LEU A 51 -22.26 -34.28 20.90
CA LEU A 51 -23.09 -33.10 20.70
C LEU A 51 -23.41 -32.36 22.00
N ALA A 52 -23.57 -33.08 23.11
CA ALA A 52 -23.91 -32.51 24.41
C ALA A 52 -22.90 -31.48 24.92
N VAL A 53 -21.64 -31.60 24.57
CA VAL A 53 -20.58 -30.63 24.91
C VAL A 53 -20.91 -29.22 24.33
N HIS A 54 -21.66 -29.18 23.25
CA HIS A 54 -22.11 -27.97 22.56
C HIS A 54 -23.57 -27.63 22.81
N GLY A 55 -24.23 -28.36 23.68
CA GLY A 55 -25.68 -28.26 23.91
C GLY A 55 -26.54 -28.75 22.74
N GLY A 56 -25.93 -29.43 21.77
CA GLY A 56 -26.59 -29.92 20.57
C GLY A 56 -27.47 -31.12 20.86
N LYS A 57 -28.63 -31.19 20.19
CA LYS A 57 -29.60 -32.29 20.28
C LYS A 57 -29.94 -32.80 18.88
N ARG A 58 -30.05 -34.12 18.73
CA ARG A 58 -30.55 -34.73 17.50
C ARG A 58 -32.04 -34.48 17.35
N ALA A 59 -32.45 -33.76 16.29
CA ALA A 59 -33.83 -33.47 15.96
C ALA A 59 -34.44 -34.54 15.02
N LYS A 60 -33.65 -34.96 14.00
CA LYS A 60 -34.10 -35.92 12.99
C LYS A 60 -32.91 -36.74 12.48
N HIS A 61 -33.18 -37.97 12.04
CA HIS A 61 -32.22 -38.85 11.38
C HIS A 61 -32.63 -39.11 9.93
N LEU A 62 -31.74 -38.84 8.99
CA LEU A 62 -31.86 -39.16 7.57
C LEU A 62 -31.21 -40.54 7.36
N GLU A 63 -31.98 -41.61 7.64
CA GLU A 63 -31.47 -42.98 7.81
C GLU A 63 -30.69 -43.49 6.60
N ALA A 64 -31.19 -43.24 5.38
CA ALA A 64 -30.57 -43.74 4.15
C ALA A 64 -29.12 -43.27 3.93
N ILE A 65 -28.75 -42.13 4.48
CA ILE A 65 -27.40 -41.52 4.32
C ILE A 65 -26.69 -41.34 5.66
N ASN A 66 -27.28 -41.81 6.76
CA ASN A 66 -26.78 -41.71 8.12
C ASN A 66 -26.38 -40.27 8.53
N VAL A 67 -27.22 -39.29 8.18
CA VAL A 67 -27.06 -37.90 8.57
C VAL A 67 -28.07 -37.52 9.63
N HIS A 68 -27.64 -36.85 10.67
CA HIS A 68 -28.51 -36.33 11.72
C HIS A 68 -28.67 -34.83 11.59
N ILE A 69 -29.90 -34.33 11.66
CA ILE A 69 -30.21 -32.92 11.85
C ILE A 69 -30.06 -32.63 13.34
N ILE A 70 -29.19 -31.69 13.65
CA ILE A 70 -28.84 -31.28 15.01
C ILE A 70 -29.38 -29.89 15.28
N GLU A 71 -30.08 -29.73 16.39
CA GLU A 71 -30.46 -28.41 16.91
C GLU A 71 -29.49 -27.97 18.00
N LEU A 72 -29.04 -26.74 17.89
CA LEU A 72 -28.15 -26.06 18.84
C LEU A 72 -28.96 -25.07 19.68
N PRO A 73 -28.50 -24.70 20.89
CA PRO A 73 -29.08 -23.59 21.64
C PRO A 73 -28.99 -22.28 20.81
N ALA A 74 -29.99 -21.42 20.94
CA ALA A 74 -30.04 -20.14 20.22
C ALA A 74 -28.84 -19.21 20.50
N THR A 75 -28.12 -19.45 21.60
CA THR A 75 -26.91 -18.73 22.01
C THR A 75 -25.61 -19.39 21.51
N ALA A 76 -25.69 -20.54 20.84
CA ALA A 76 -24.50 -21.23 20.33
C ALA A 76 -23.90 -20.47 19.15
N ASN A 77 -22.57 -20.48 19.10
CA ASN A 77 -21.84 -20.05 17.90
C ASN A 77 -21.69 -21.25 16.97
N GLU A 78 -22.53 -21.33 15.93
CA GLU A 78 -22.58 -22.47 15.00
C GLU A 78 -21.20 -22.76 14.36
N MET A 79 -20.45 -21.72 14.00
CA MET A 79 -19.13 -21.88 13.36
C MET A 79 -18.09 -22.46 14.31
N ALA A 80 -18.14 -22.10 15.60
CA ALA A 80 -17.27 -22.68 16.60
C ALA A 80 -17.62 -24.17 16.85
N VAL A 81 -18.91 -24.50 16.85
CA VAL A 81 -19.38 -25.90 16.96
C VAL A 81 -18.94 -26.70 15.74
N LEU A 82 -19.12 -26.19 14.53
CA LEU A 82 -18.68 -26.82 13.29
C LEU A 82 -17.17 -27.10 13.29
N LYS A 83 -16.37 -26.11 13.68
CA LYS A 83 -14.91 -26.28 13.79
C LYS A 83 -14.54 -27.40 14.78
N SER A 84 -15.22 -27.47 15.92
CA SER A 84 -15.01 -28.54 16.90
C SER A 84 -15.43 -29.90 16.36
N LEU A 85 -16.56 -29.98 15.67
CA LEU A 85 -17.05 -31.24 15.07
C LEU A 85 -16.14 -31.72 13.93
N HIS A 86 -15.61 -30.82 13.09
CA HIS A 86 -14.64 -31.15 12.03
C HIS A 86 -13.34 -31.75 12.59
N SER A 87 -12.92 -31.30 13.77
CA SER A 87 -11.71 -31.81 14.43
C SER A 87 -11.98 -33.13 15.20
N ASN A 88 -13.24 -33.57 15.31
CA ASN A 88 -13.59 -34.76 16.07
C ASN A 88 -13.35 -36.03 15.23
N PRO A 89 -12.50 -37.00 15.70
CA PRO A 89 -12.17 -38.19 14.93
C PRO A 89 -13.36 -39.11 14.64
N HIS A 90 -14.47 -38.96 15.34
CA HIS A 90 -15.69 -39.77 15.23
C HIS A 90 -16.73 -39.17 14.27
N ILE A 91 -16.53 -37.96 13.78
CA ILE A 91 -17.40 -37.28 12.82
C ILE A 91 -16.82 -37.46 11.41
N ALA A 92 -17.67 -37.84 10.46
CA ALA A 92 -17.29 -37.92 9.05
C ALA A 92 -17.38 -36.56 8.37
N PHE A 93 -18.46 -35.81 8.61
CA PHE A 93 -18.61 -34.41 8.28
C PHE A 93 -19.66 -33.75 9.19
N ALA A 94 -19.57 -32.42 9.26
CA ALA A 94 -20.59 -31.55 9.83
C ALA A 94 -20.71 -30.30 8.95
N GLU A 95 -21.93 -29.86 8.67
CA GLU A 95 -22.19 -28.67 7.85
C GLU A 95 -23.42 -27.93 8.35
N PRO A 96 -23.61 -26.64 8.02
CA PRO A 96 -24.85 -25.93 8.31
C PRO A 96 -26.00 -26.55 7.53
N ASP A 97 -27.21 -26.56 8.11
CA ASP A 97 -28.43 -26.83 7.34
C ASP A 97 -28.80 -25.55 6.56
N ALA A 98 -28.66 -25.60 5.23
CA ALA A 98 -28.84 -24.44 4.37
C ALA A 98 -30.24 -24.45 3.71
N VAL A 99 -30.80 -23.25 3.54
CA VAL A 99 -32.05 -23.07 2.78
C VAL A 99 -31.78 -23.19 1.29
N LEU A 100 -32.42 -24.09 0.60
CA LEU A 100 -32.46 -24.17 -0.85
C LEU A 100 -33.46 -23.12 -1.37
N ALA A 101 -32.97 -21.91 -1.63
CA ALA A 101 -33.76 -20.86 -2.28
C ALA A 101 -33.55 -20.88 -3.79
N PRO A 102 -34.54 -20.46 -4.62
CA PRO A 102 -34.30 -20.18 -6.02
C PRO A 102 -33.17 -19.15 -6.19
N SER A 103 -32.34 -19.32 -7.19
CA SER A 103 -31.31 -18.33 -7.52
C SER A 103 -31.93 -16.97 -7.83
N LEU A 104 -31.29 -15.88 -7.37
CA LEU A 104 -31.70 -14.53 -7.69
C LEU A 104 -31.57 -14.30 -9.22
N VAL A 105 -32.67 -14.00 -9.86
CA VAL A 105 -32.70 -13.53 -11.26
C VAL A 105 -33.03 -12.05 -11.22
N VAL A 106 -32.09 -11.23 -11.63
CA VAL A 106 -32.28 -9.77 -11.74
C VAL A 106 -33.21 -9.45 -12.91
N ASN A 107 -33.98 -8.38 -12.79
CA ASN A 107 -35.02 -7.99 -13.74
C ASN A 107 -34.61 -6.83 -14.67
N ASP A 108 -33.31 -6.51 -14.72
CA ASP A 108 -32.76 -5.41 -15.50
C ASP A 108 -32.84 -5.75 -17.02
N PRO A 109 -33.36 -4.83 -17.85
CA PRO A 109 -33.65 -5.10 -19.26
C PRO A 109 -32.45 -5.55 -20.10
N TYR A 110 -31.26 -5.09 -19.76
CA TYR A 110 -30.04 -5.42 -20.48
C TYR A 110 -29.22 -6.56 -19.87
N PHE A 111 -29.64 -7.16 -18.74
CA PHE A 111 -28.91 -8.20 -18.04
C PHE A 111 -28.48 -9.36 -18.95
N THR A 112 -29.32 -9.79 -19.88
CA THR A 112 -28.97 -10.88 -20.81
C THR A 112 -27.84 -10.54 -21.79
N GLN A 113 -27.50 -9.26 -21.94
CA GLN A 113 -26.41 -8.75 -22.77
C GLN A 113 -25.12 -8.55 -21.98
N GLU A 114 -25.17 -8.62 -20.65
CA GLU A 114 -24.06 -8.45 -19.73
C GLU A 114 -23.30 -9.79 -19.53
N TRP A 115 -22.74 -10.30 -20.61
CA TRP A 115 -22.04 -11.59 -20.64
C TRP A 115 -20.96 -11.72 -19.56
N HIS A 116 -20.33 -10.62 -19.21
CA HIS A 116 -19.25 -10.53 -18.22
C HIS A 116 -19.70 -10.97 -16.80
N LEU A 117 -20.95 -10.73 -16.43
CA LEU A 117 -21.49 -11.12 -15.13
C LEU A 117 -21.60 -12.64 -14.99
N ALA A 118 -22.08 -13.31 -16.03
CA ALA A 118 -22.14 -14.78 -16.07
C ALA A 118 -20.73 -15.39 -16.06
N GLN A 119 -19.80 -14.78 -16.80
CA GLN A 119 -18.42 -15.25 -16.95
C GLN A 119 -17.69 -15.33 -15.61
N ILE A 120 -17.86 -14.33 -14.75
CA ILE A 120 -17.26 -14.29 -13.41
C ILE A 120 -18.15 -14.94 -12.33
N SER A 121 -19.25 -15.59 -12.72
CA SER A 121 -20.22 -16.19 -11.80
C SER A 121 -20.85 -15.20 -10.79
N ALA A 122 -21.03 -13.93 -11.20
CA ALA A 122 -21.64 -12.91 -10.35
C ALA A 122 -23.09 -13.24 -9.93
N PRO A 123 -23.98 -13.76 -10.81
CA PRO A 123 -25.33 -14.15 -10.42
C PRO A 123 -25.37 -15.17 -9.27
N ALA A 124 -24.45 -16.14 -9.28
CA ALA A 124 -24.36 -17.12 -8.19
C ALA A 124 -23.81 -16.52 -6.89
N ALA A 125 -22.97 -15.47 -6.97
CA ALA A 125 -22.55 -14.71 -5.80
C ALA A 125 -23.69 -13.89 -5.20
N TRP A 126 -24.54 -13.29 -6.03
CA TRP A 126 -25.69 -12.47 -5.62
C TRP A 126 -26.72 -13.24 -4.80
N ASP A 127 -26.80 -14.53 -5.00
CA ASP A 127 -27.57 -15.42 -4.16
C ASP A 127 -27.21 -15.30 -2.67
N SER A 128 -26.01 -14.85 -2.35
CA SER A 128 -25.53 -14.68 -1.00
C SER A 128 -25.24 -13.22 -0.65
N ARG A 129 -24.63 -12.46 -1.56
CA ARG A 129 -24.16 -11.09 -1.31
C ARG A 129 -24.22 -10.24 -2.58
N THR A 130 -24.71 -9.01 -2.42
CA THR A 130 -24.82 -8.02 -3.51
C THR A 130 -23.86 -6.84 -3.35
N GLY A 131 -23.00 -6.86 -2.33
CA GLY A 131 -22.10 -5.76 -2.00
C GLY A 131 -22.68 -4.76 -0.99
N THR A 132 -23.84 -5.02 -0.44
CA THR A 132 -24.52 -4.14 0.53
C THR A 132 -23.61 -3.82 1.73
N GLY A 133 -23.57 -2.52 2.10
CA GLY A 133 -22.74 -2.03 3.20
C GLY A 133 -21.32 -1.63 2.80
N ILE A 134 -20.94 -1.84 1.54
CA ILE A 134 -19.61 -1.46 1.01
C ILE A 134 -19.72 -0.25 0.08
N THR A 135 -18.78 0.67 0.21
CA THR A 135 -18.62 1.83 -0.68
C THR A 135 -17.40 1.61 -1.58
N ILE A 136 -17.61 1.74 -2.88
CA ILE A 136 -16.58 1.71 -3.91
C ILE A 136 -16.29 3.15 -4.34
N ALA A 137 -15.06 3.62 -4.15
CA ALA A 137 -14.60 4.89 -4.69
C ALA A 137 -14.18 4.69 -6.16
N ILE A 138 -14.75 5.49 -7.05
CA ILE A 138 -14.41 5.52 -8.48
C ILE A 138 -13.52 6.73 -8.71
N LEU A 139 -12.23 6.50 -8.85
CA LEU A 139 -11.21 7.52 -9.09
C LEU A 139 -11.04 7.70 -10.60
N ASP A 140 -11.80 8.64 -11.17
CA ASP A 140 -11.92 8.75 -12.63
C ASP A 140 -12.27 10.20 -13.05
N SER A 141 -12.94 10.38 -14.19
CA SER A 141 -13.38 11.66 -14.75
C SER A 141 -14.61 12.28 -14.07
N GLY A 142 -15.12 11.65 -13.02
CA GLY A 142 -16.39 11.95 -12.36
C GLY A 142 -17.44 10.88 -12.65
N VAL A 143 -18.68 11.11 -12.22
CA VAL A 143 -19.82 10.20 -12.46
C VAL A 143 -21.03 11.04 -12.84
N ASP A 144 -21.90 10.56 -13.74
CA ASP A 144 -23.19 11.18 -14.02
C ASP A 144 -24.09 11.06 -12.78
N LEU A 145 -24.24 12.15 -12.06
CA LEU A 145 -24.97 12.21 -10.80
C LEU A 145 -26.49 12.01 -10.96
N THR A 146 -26.98 12.10 -12.20
CA THR A 146 -28.41 12.02 -12.55
C THR A 146 -28.79 10.73 -13.26
N HIS A 147 -27.78 9.88 -13.56
CA HIS A 147 -28.02 8.63 -14.27
C HIS A 147 -29.00 7.73 -13.52
N PRO A 148 -30.05 7.21 -14.17
CA PRO A 148 -31.12 6.45 -13.49
C PRO A 148 -30.62 5.21 -12.73
N ASP A 149 -29.59 4.52 -13.24
CA ASP A 149 -29.00 3.34 -12.59
C ASP A 149 -27.88 3.65 -11.58
N LEU A 150 -27.47 4.91 -11.43
CA LEU A 150 -26.38 5.30 -10.53
C LEU A 150 -26.82 6.19 -9.38
N SER A 151 -27.77 7.10 -9.64
CA SER A 151 -28.12 8.19 -8.71
C SER A 151 -28.49 7.70 -7.31
N ALA A 152 -29.20 6.60 -7.18
CA ALA A 152 -29.58 5.98 -5.89
C ALA A 152 -28.40 5.30 -5.16
N GLN A 153 -27.31 5.00 -5.86
CA GLN A 153 -26.11 4.37 -5.30
C GLN A 153 -25.06 5.39 -4.85
N LEU A 154 -25.18 6.65 -5.28
CA LEU A 154 -24.18 7.67 -5.00
C LEU A 154 -24.14 8.07 -3.53
N VAL A 155 -22.94 8.24 -3.01
CA VAL A 155 -22.63 8.93 -1.76
C VAL A 155 -21.77 10.18 -2.06
N PRO A 156 -21.65 11.14 -1.15
CA PRO A 156 -20.80 12.31 -1.36
C PRO A 156 -19.38 11.91 -1.74
N GLY A 157 -18.84 12.51 -2.79
CA GLY A 157 -17.48 12.37 -3.28
C GLY A 157 -16.74 13.70 -3.28
N TRP A 158 -15.59 13.75 -3.95
CA TRP A 158 -14.77 14.94 -4.05
C TRP A 158 -14.06 15.06 -5.40
N ASN A 159 -13.91 16.25 -5.88
CA ASN A 159 -13.13 16.56 -7.07
C ASN A 159 -11.71 16.99 -6.65
N MET A 160 -10.77 16.07 -6.80
CA MET A 160 -9.36 16.28 -6.45
C MET A 160 -8.63 17.16 -7.46
N TYR A 161 -9.14 17.20 -8.70
CA TYR A 161 -8.52 18.00 -9.77
C TYR A 161 -8.74 19.50 -9.54
N ASP A 162 -9.99 19.91 -9.28
CA ASP A 162 -10.36 21.31 -9.05
C ASP A 162 -10.52 21.66 -7.56
N ASN A 163 -10.29 20.69 -6.65
CA ASN A 163 -10.41 20.82 -5.20
C ASN A 163 -11.78 21.38 -4.74
N ASN A 164 -12.86 20.74 -5.16
CA ASN A 164 -14.23 21.13 -4.82
C ASN A 164 -15.17 19.90 -4.78
N SER A 165 -16.44 20.11 -4.46
CA SER A 165 -17.44 19.04 -4.36
C SER A 165 -18.12 18.68 -5.70
N ASN A 166 -17.73 19.28 -6.83
CA ASN A 166 -18.33 18.96 -8.14
C ASN A 166 -17.68 17.69 -8.72
N THR A 167 -18.36 16.58 -8.58
CA THR A 167 -17.92 15.26 -9.06
C THR A 167 -18.64 14.82 -10.34
N ALA A 168 -19.35 15.74 -11.01
CA ALA A 168 -19.99 15.44 -12.30
C ALA A 168 -18.96 14.98 -13.33
N ASP A 169 -19.36 14.01 -14.14
CA ASP A 169 -18.49 13.43 -15.16
C ASP A 169 -18.24 14.43 -16.31
N VAL A 170 -16.98 14.67 -16.58
CA VAL A 170 -16.52 15.65 -17.59
C VAL A 170 -16.00 15.00 -18.87
N TYR A 171 -15.88 13.67 -18.91
CA TYR A 171 -15.30 12.92 -20.03
C TYR A 171 -16.16 11.70 -20.44
N GLY A 172 -16.94 11.14 -19.51
CA GLY A 172 -17.82 9.99 -19.71
C GLY A 172 -17.24 8.64 -19.25
N HIS A 173 -15.92 8.55 -19.09
CA HIS A 173 -15.26 7.30 -18.72
C HIS A 173 -15.60 6.86 -17.27
N GLY A 174 -15.66 7.79 -16.33
CA GLY A 174 -15.96 7.49 -14.94
C GLY A 174 -17.39 7.00 -14.71
N THR A 175 -18.36 7.47 -15.52
CA THR A 175 -19.73 6.95 -15.50
C THR A 175 -19.77 5.50 -15.96
N ASN A 176 -19.02 5.14 -17.01
CA ASN A 176 -18.93 3.76 -17.47
C ASN A 176 -18.29 2.83 -16.40
N THR A 177 -17.20 3.25 -15.76
CA THR A 177 -16.52 2.46 -14.73
C THR A 177 -17.37 2.32 -13.46
N ALA A 178 -18.11 3.37 -13.09
CA ALA A 178 -19.04 3.33 -11.96
C ALA A 178 -20.16 2.31 -12.17
N GLY A 179 -20.76 2.28 -13.36
CA GLY A 179 -21.82 1.32 -13.69
C GLY A 179 -21.34 -0.11 -13.69
N THR A 180 -20.18 -0.37 -14.30
CA THR A 180 -19.58 -1.70 -14.30
C THR A 180 -19.35 -2.23 -12.88
N ALA A 181 -18.89 -1.38 -11.95
CA ALA A 181 -18.68 -1.78 -10.57
C ALA A 181 -20.00 -2.00 -9.81
N ALA A 182 -20.95 -1.06 -9.90
CA ALA A 182 -22.06 -1.00 -8.96
C ALA A 182 -23.33 -0.27 -9.47
N ALA A 183 -23.65 -0.34 -10.77
CA ALA A 183 -24.98 0.07 -11.22
C ALA A 183 -26.05 -0.66 -10.42
N ALA A 184 -27.17 0.01 -10.10
CA ALA A 184 -28.25 -0.56 -9.32
C ALA A 184 -28.89 -1.72 -10.08
N GLY A 185 -28.76 -2.92 -9.56
CA GLY A 185 -29.36 -4.11 -10.18
C GLY A 185 -30.69 -4.50 -9.55
N ASN A 186 -31.48 -5.30 -10.27
CA ASN A 186 -32.82 -5.76 -9.88
C ASN A 186 -33.79 -4.60 -9.60
N ASN A 187 -33.66 -3.53 -10.40
CA ASN A 187 -34.44 -2.29 -10.30
C ASN A 187 -35.38 -2.08 -11.49
N ALA A 188 -35.48 -3.06 -12.41
CA ALA A 188 -36.25 -3.02 -13.65
C ALA A 188 -35.76 -1.92 -14.64
N ALA A 189 -34.53 -1.46 -14.52
CA ALA A 189 -33.91 -0.46 -15.39
C ALA A 189 -32.52 -0.93 -15.83
N GLY A 190 -32.08 -0.57 -17.00
CA GLY A 190 -30.74 -0.66 -17.57
C GLY A 190 -29.96 -1.94 -17.33
N VAL A 191 -28.87 -1.83 -16.58
CA VAL A 191 -27.82 -2.84 -16.37
C VAL A 191 -27.63 -3.14 -14.87
N ALA A 192 -27.00 -4.26 -14.56
CA ALA A 192 -26.60 -4.61 -13.19
C ALA A 192 -25.09 -4.47 -13.01
N GLY A 193 -24.62 -3.68 -12.05
CA GLY A 193 -23.20 -3.69 -11.66
C GLY A 193 -22.82 -4.98 -10.93
N VAL A 194 -21.53 -5.34 -10.97
CA VAL A 194 -21.02 -6.55 -10.30
C VAL A 194 -21.41 -6.59 -8.83
N ALA A 195 -21.32 -5.47 -8.13
CA ALA A 195 -21.73 -5.32 -6.74
C ALA A 195 -22.90 -4.31 -6.62
N PHE A 196 -24.02 -4.61 -7.26
CA PHE A 196 -25.15 -3.71 -7.40
C PHE A 196 -25.78 -3.22 -6.09
N GLY A 197 -25.49 -3.83 -4.97
CA GLY A 197 -25.90 -3.38 -3.63
C GLY A 197 -24.90 -2.42 -2.96
N SER A 198 -23.75 -2.16 -3.58
CA SER A 198 -22.72 -1.26 -3.06
C SER A 198 -23.07 0.21 -3.31
N LYS A 199 -22.46 1.10 -2.52
CA LYS A 199 -22.48 2.53 -2.78
C LYS A 199 -21.31 2.95 -3.64
N ILE A 200 -21.48 4.01 -4.43
CA ILE A 200 -20.48 4.60 -5.31
C ILE A 200 -20.09 5.96 -4.73
N MET A 201 -18.78 6.15 -4.51
CA MET A 201 -18.18 7.42 -4.10
C MET A 201 -17.43 8.02 -5.31
N PRO A 202 -17.97 9.04 -5.99
CA PRO A 202 -17.30 9.66 -7.12
C PRO A 202 -16.09 10.45 -6.67
N ILE A 203 -14.90 10.12 -7.17
CA ILE A 203 -13.66 10.87 -6.93
C ILE A 203 -13.13 11.34 -8.29
N ARG A 204 -13.40 12.60 -8.63
CA ARG A 204 -12.88 13.14 -9.87
C ARG A 204 -11.40 13.47 -9.73
N ILE A 205 -10.55 12.83 -10.54
CA ILE A 205 -9.09 13.01 -10.53
C ILE A 205 -8.53 13.57 -11.84
N THR A 206 -9.39 13.84 -12.84
CA THR A 206 -8.96 14.22 -14.18
C THR A 206 -9.46 15.61 -14.59
N ASP A 207 -8.80 16.18 -15.61
CA ASP A 207 -9.32 17.29 -16.40
C ASP A 207 -10.46 16.84 -17.36
N THR A 208 -10.91 17.78 -18.19
CA THR A 208 -11.96 17.53 -19.20
C THR A 208 -11.50 16.70 -20.39
N ALA A 209 -10.19 16.44 -20.54
CA ALA A 209 -9.60 15.54 -21.53
C ALA A 209 -9.39 14.12 -21.00
N GLY A 210 -9.79 13.86 -19.75
CA GLY A 210 -9.60 12.57 -19.09
C GLY A 210 -8.19 12.32 -18.57
N SER A 211 -7.35 13.36 -18.47
CA SER A 211 -5.98 13.26 -17.98
C SER A 211 -5.89 13.61 -16.50
N GLY A 212 -5.26 12.75 -15.70
CA GLY A 212 -5.04 12.95 -14.26
C GLY A 212 -3.55 12.92 -13.89
N TYR A 213 -3.26 13.19 -12.63
CA TYR A 213 -1.92 13.18 -12.06
C TYR A 213 -1.80 12.15 -10.96
N TYR A 214 -0.59 11.65 -10.70
CA TYR A 214 -0.33 10.79 -9.54
C TYR A 214 -0.73 11.44 -8.22
N SER A 215 -0.55 12.77 -8.12
CA SER A 215 -0.94 13.54 -6.93
C SER A 215 -2.45 13.57 -6.71
N THR A 216 -3.26 13.73 -7.77
CA THR A 216 -4.72 13.71 -7.67
C THR A 216 -5.22 12.30 -7.37
N ALA A 217 -4.59 11.25 -7.95
CA ALA A 217 -4.90 9.86 -7.65
C ALA A 217 -4.58 9.52 -6.19
N ALA A 218 -3.38 9.85 -5.70
CA ALA A 218 -2.97 9.57 -4.32
C ALA A 218 -3.85 10.31 -3.30
N ASN A 219 -4.15 11.60 -3.55
CA ASN A 219 -5.05 12.38 -2.70
C ASN A 219 -6.47 11.78 -2.71
N GLY A 220 -6.95 11.34 -3.87
CA GLY A 220 -8.25 10.67 -4.00
C GLY A 220 -8.34 9.36 -3.22
N ILE A 221 -7.29 8.52 -3.25
CA ILE A 221 -7.24 7.26 -2.48
C ILE A 221 -7.31 7.55 -0.98
N THR A 222 -6.49 8.48 -0.48
CA THR A 222 -6.44 8.79 0.95
C THR A 222 -7.76 9.43 1.42
N TRP A 223 -8.31 10.36 0.64
CA TRP A 223 -9.59 10.98 0.95
C TRP A 223 -10.73 9.94 0.99
N ALA A 224 -10.80 9.06 0.00
CA ALA A 224 -11.80 8.00 -0.05
C ALA A 224 -11.72 7.06 1.16
N ALA A 225 -10.49 6.68 1.58
CA ALA A 225 -10.25 5.87 2.77
C ALA A 225 -10.75 6.54 4.04
N ASP A 226 -10.51 7.84 4.21
CA ASP A 226 -10.96 8.61 5.37
C ASP A 226 -12.47 8.85 5.39
N HIS A 227 -13.13 8.76 4.22
CA HIS A 227 -14.59 8.92 4.09
C HIS A 227 -15.34 7.58 3.96
N GLY A 228 -14.68 6.47 4.35
CA GLY A 228 -15.33 5.18 4.53
C GLY A 228 -15.44 4.31 3.27
N ALA A 229 -14.80 4.66 2.16
CA ALA A 229 -14.66 3.74 1.04
C ALA A 229 -13.76 2.55 1.44
N ARG A 230 -14.17 1.35 1.05
CA ARG A 230 -13.43 0.10 1.29
C ARG A 230 -12.74 -0.41 0.03
N VAL A 231 -13.14 0.05 -1.14
CA VAL A 231 -12.54 -0.28 -2.42
C VAL A 231 -12.28 1.01 -3.19
N ALA A 232 -11.08 1.18 -3.73
CA ALA A 232 -10.74 2.26 -4.66
C ALA A 232 -10.45 1.65 -6.03
N SER A 233 -11.23 2.01 -7.04
CA SER A 233 -11.08 1.60 -8.44
C SER A 233 -10.43 2.71 -9.24
N ILE A 234 -9.26 2.43 -9.86
CA ILE A 234 -8.46 3.41 -10.63
C ILE A 234 -8.20 2.86 -12.00
N SER A 235 -8.93 3.35 -13.00
CA SER A 235 -8.87 2.84 -14.36
C SER A 235 -7.77 3.51 -15.20
N PHE A 236 -6.55 3.61 -14.64
CA PHE A 236 -5.38 4.22 -15.27
C PHE A 236 -4.16 3.31 -15.22
N LEU A 237 -3.39 3.32 -16.32
CA LEU A 237 -2.12 2.60 -16.43
C LEU A 237 -1.01 3.28 -15.63
N GLY A 238 -0.09 2.50 -15.08
CA GLY A 238 1.18 2.97 -14.53
C GLY A 238 1.09 3.55 -13.11
N VAL A 239 -0.05 3.41 -12.44
CA VAL A 239 -0.19 3.89 -11.04
C VAL A 239 0.76 3.16 -10.08
N THR A 240 1.14 1.92 -10.37
CA THR A 240 2.11 1.13 -9.58
C THR A 240 3.55 1.63 -9.70
N ALA A 241 3.87 2.46 -10.71
CA ALA A 241 5.18 3.08 -10.85
C ALA A 241 5.41 4.27 -9.90
N SER A 242 4.36 4.79 -9.25
CA SER A 242 4.44 5.97 -8.40
C SER A 242 4.53 5.60 -6.92
N SER A 243 5.65 5.90 -6.27
CA SER A 243 5.80 5.72 -4.83
C SER A 243 4.75 6.50 -4.03
N THR A 244 4.31 7.67 -4.54
CA THR A 244 3.24 8.47 -3.91
C THR A 244 1.91 7.73 -3.94
N VAL A 245 1.54 7.12 -5.08
CA VAL A 245 0.31 6.33 -5.20
C VAL A 245 0.40 5.05 -4.37
N LEU A 246 1.56 4.38 -4.35
CA LEU A 246 1.79 3.20 -3.51
C LEU A 246 1.63 3.53 -2.02
N SER A 247 2.15 4.67 -1.57
CA SER A 247 1.97 5.13 -0.18
C SER A 247 0.49 5.38 0.16
N ALA A 248 -0.26 5.97 -0.77
CA ALA A 248 -1.70 6.16 -0.60
C ALA A 248 -2.48 4.83 -0.59
N ALA A 249 -2.08 3.87 -1.44
CA ALA A 249 -2.66 2.52 -1.44
C ALA A 249 -2.37 1.78 -0.12
N GLN A 250 -1.16 1.90 0.41
CA GLN A 250 -0.80 1.37 1.72
C GLN A 250 -1.65 2.01 2.84
N TYR A 251 -1.89 3.33 2.76
CA TYR A 251 -2.79 4.03 3.68
C TYR A 251 -4.22 3.47 3.59
N MET A 252 -4.78 3.28 2.39
CA MET A 252 -6.09 2.65 2.18
C MET A 252 -6.15 1.26 2.82
N ARG A 253 -5.08 0.45 2.66
CA ARG A 253 -4.98 -0.89 3.27
C ARG A 253 -4.94 -0.83 4.80
N SER A 254 -4.26 0.16 5.39
CA SER A 254 -4.24 0.36 6.85
C SER A 254 -5.63 0.69 7.42
N LYS A 255 -6.54 1.22 6.60
CA LYS A 255 -7.95 1.46 6.92
C LYS A 255 -8.84 0.25 6.60
N GLY A 256 -8.26 -0.87 6.17
CA GLY A 256 -8.97 -2.10 5.82
C GLY A 256 -9.52 -2.12 4.39
N GLY A 257 -9.15 -1.19 3.53
CA GLY A 257 -9.58 -1.11 2.14
C GLY A 257 -8.58 -1.70 1.16
N VAL A 258 -8.95 -1.78 -0.11
CA VAL A 258 -8.11 -2.25 -1.22
C VAL A 258 -8.11 -1.24 -2.37
N VAL A 259 -7.06 -1.27 -3.19
CA VAL A 259 -6.94 -0.48 -4.41
C VAL A 259 -6.82 -1.43 -5.60
N VAL A 260 -7.61 -1.19 -6.64
CA VAL A 260 -7.62 -1.96 -7.89
C VAL A 260 -7.27 -1.04 -9.05
N ALA A 261 -6.36 -1.45 -9.92
CA ALA A 261 -5.88 -0.62 -11.02
C ALA A 261 -5.86 -1.35 -12.38
N ALA A 262 -5.97 -0.57 -13.45
CA ALA A 262 -5.92 -1.10 -14.81
C ALA A 262 -4.49 -1.52 -15.20
N GLY A 263 -4.37 -2.70 -15.82
CA GLY A 263 -3.10 -3.22 -16.34
C GLY A 263 -2.60 -2.49 -17.58
N GLY A 264 -3.49 -1.81 -18.33
CA GLY A 264 -3.16 -1.04 -19.52
C GLY A 264 -3.58 -1.67 -20.85
N ASN A 265 -3.58 -0.87 -21.90
CA ASN A 265 -4.16 -1.21 -23.19
C ASN A 265 -3.16 -1.07 -24.35
N THR A 266 -1.86 -1.31 -24.11
CA THR A 266 -0.80 -1.17 -25.13
C THR A 266 -0.54 -2.47 -25.89
N GLY A 267 -0.99 -3.62 -25.35
CA GLY A 267 -0.66 -4.95 -25.88
C GLY A 267 0.81 -5.33 -25.69
N ALA A 268 1.56 -4.55 -24.93
CA ALA A 268 3.01 -4.71 -24.76
C ALA A 268 3.38 -5.18 -23.35
N LEU A 269 4.61 -5.69 -23.22
CA LEU A 269 5.24 -5.93 -21.93
C LEU A 269 5.54 -4.58 -21.25
N GLU A 270 4.97 -4.39 -20.08
CA GLU A 270 5.24 -3.23 -19.23
C GLU A 270 6.14 -3.64 -18.06
N THR A 271 7.10 -2.79 -17.72
CA THR A 271 8.10 -3.07 -16.68
C THR A 271 7.76 -2.38 -15.34
N PHE A 272 6.46 -2.26 -15.04
CA PHE A 272 6.03 -1.71 -13.75
C PHE A 272 6.35 -2.67 -12.61
N PRO A 273 6.68 -2.16 -11.42
CA PRO A 273 6.94 -3.03 -10.28
C PRO A 273 5.67 -3.76 -9.83
N ALA A 274 5.81 -5.04 -9.51
CA ALA A 274 4.80 -5.77 -8.75
C ALA A 274 4.72 -5.19 -7.33
N THR A 275 3.52 -5.19 -6.75
CA THR A 275 3.27 -4.61 -5.43
C THR A 275 2.14 -5.34 -4.72
N ASP A 276 2.24 -5.48 -3.40
CA ASP A 276 1.18 -6.05 -2.57
C ASP A 276 0.09 -5.00 -2.19
N TYR A 277 0.21 -3.76 -2.67
CA TYR A 277 -0.68 -2.67 -2.26
C TYR A 277 -1.80 -2.36 -3.25
N ILE A 278 -1.62 -2.73 -4.51
CA ILE A 278 -2.56 -2.46 -5.62
C ILE A 278 -2.75 -3.76 -6.39
N THR A 279 -4.00 -4.17 -6.61
CA THR A 279 -4.34 -5.29 -7.48
C THR A 279 -4.44 -4.82 -8.92
N SER A 280 -3.54 -5.25 -9.79
CA SER A 280 -3.51 -4.87 -11.21
C SER A 280 -4.25 -5.88 -12.08
N VAL A 281 -5.09 -5.39 -12.99
CA VAL A 281 -6.07 -6.20 -13.71
C VAL A 281 -5.84 -6.20 -15.22
N ALA A 282 -5.67 -7.39 -15.79
CA ALA A 282 -5.66 -7.62 -17.24
C ALA A 282 -7.09 -7.82 -17.79
N ALA A 283 -7.25 -7.71 -19.13
CA ALA A 283 -8.56 -7.81 -19.78
C ALA A 283 -8.72 -9.11 -20.56
N THR A 284 -9.88 -9.80 -20.38
CA THR A 284 -10.29 -10.95 -21.16
C THR A 284 -11.50 -10.65 -22.05
N ASP A 285 -11.68 -11.50 -23.05
CA ASP A 285 -12.90 -11.61 -23.83
C ASP A 285 -13.89 -12.64 -23.25
N SER A 286 -15.01 -12.87 -23.94
CA SER A 286 -16.06 -13.81 -23.52
C SER A 286 -15.65 -15.29 -23.58
N THR A 287 -14.48 -15.61 -24.08
CA THR A 287 -13.91 -16.97 -24.10
C THR A 287 -12.84 -17.20 -23.04
N ASN A 288 -12.65 -16.24 -22.10
CA ASN A 288 -11.54 -16.18 -21.15
C ASN A 288 -10.16 -16.04 -21.79
N SER A 289 -10.06 -15.61 -23.05
CA SER A 289 -8.79 -15.32 -23.68
C SER A 289 -8.34 -13.90 -23.35
N ILE A 290 -7.06 -13.72 -23.00
CA ILE A 290 -6.49 -12.38 -22.81
C ILE A 290 -6.58 -11.62 -24.14
N THR A 291 -7.12 -10.41 -24.10
CA THR A 291 -7.25 -9.57 -25.30
C THR A 291 -5.88 -9.14 -25.81
N SER A 292 -5.71 -9.07 -27.14
CA SER A 292 -4.41 -8.76 -27.76
C SER A 292 -3.86 -7.38 -27.39
N TRP A 293 -4.73 -6.46 -26.98
CA TRP A 293 -4.38 -5.11 -26.56
C TRP A 293 -4.16 -4.97 -25.04
N SER A 294 -4.47 -5.99 -24.22
CA SER A 294 -4.17 -5.95 -22.79
C SER A 294 -2.66 -5.93 -22.59
N SER A 295 -2.16 -4.93 -21.85
CA SER A 295 -0.76 -4.91 -21.40
C SER A 295 -0.49 -6.08 -20.45
N TYR A 296 0.76 -6.49 -20.36
CA TYR A 296 1.19 -7.62 -19.53
C TYR A 296 2.54 -7.35 -18.85
N GLY A 297 2.87 -8.14 -17.83
CA GLY A 297 4.09 -8.05 -17.04
C GLY A 297 3.90 -8.62 -15.64
N SER A 298 4.98 -8.73 -14.89
CA SER A 298 4.99 -9.33 -13.53
C SER A 298 4.09 -8.61 -12.52
N PHE A 299 3.67 -7.39 -12.82
CA PHE A 299 2.77 -6.58 -11.99
C PHE A 299 1.29 -6.96 -12.13
N ILE A 300 0.90 -7.76 -13.12
CA ILE A 300 -0.48 -8.24 -13.29
C ILE A 300 -0.79 -9.27 -12.20
N ASP A 301 -1.91 -9.07 -11.50
CA ASP A 301 -2.31 -9.96 -10.43
C ASP A 301 -3.47 -10.87 -10.80
N VAL A 302 -4.47 -10.35 -11.53
CA VAL A 302 -5.63 -11.12 -12.01
C VAL A 302 -6.09 -10.61 -13.36
N ALA A 303 -6.98 -11.36 -13.99
CA ALA A 303 -7.70 -10.96 -15.19
C ALA A 303 -9.21 -10.87 -14.92
N ALA A 304 -9.90 -10.06 -15.71
CA ALA A 304 -11.35 -9.96 -15.69
C ALA A 304 -11.89 -9.57 -17.08
N PRO A 305 -13.18 -9.81 -17.39
CA PRO A 305 -13.82 -9.36 -18.61
C PRO A 305 -13.58 -7.86 -18.88
N GLY A 306 -13.14 -7.53 -20.10
CA GLY A 306 -12.82 -6.16 -20.48
C GLY A 306 -13.13 -5.81 -21.93
N LEU A 307 -13.71 -6.73 -22.71
CA LEU A 307 -14.07 -6.51 -24.10
C LEU A 307 -15.58 -6.37 -24.26
N ASN A 308 -16.04 -5.24 -24.82
CA ASN A 308 -17.47 -4.98 -25.08
C ASN A 308 -18.35 -5.18 -23.82
N ILE A 309 -17.96 -4.56 -22.73
CA ILE A 309 -18.70 -4.56 -21.47
C ILE A 309 -19.85 -3.57 -21.58
N LEU A 310 -21.08 -4.05 -21.52
CA LEU A 310 -22.26 -3.18 -21.49
C LEU A 310 -22.41 -2.55 -20.10
N THR A 311 -22.52 -1.23 -20.06
CA THR A 311 -22.54 -0.47 -18.80
C THR A 311 -23.24 0.89 -18.99
N THR A 312 -23.39 1.66 -17.91
CA THR A 312 -23.94 3.02 -17.91
C THR A 312 -23.07 3.99 -18.72
N ALA A 313 -23.69 4.97 -19.38
CA ALA A 313 -23.02 6.02 -20.15
C ALA A 313 -23.46 7.41 -19.70
N ASN A 314 -22.53 8.38 -19.71
CA ASN A 314 -22.82 9.77 -19.34
C ASN A 314 -23.96 10.33 -20.19
N GLY A 315 -24.93 10.98 -19.55
CA GLY A 315 -26.18 11.46 -20.16
C GLY A 315 -27.36 10.49 -20.03
N GLY A 316 -27.29 9.51 -19.10
CA GLY A 316 -28.41 8.63 -18.73
C GLY A 316 -28.60 7.41 -19.62
N GLY A 317 -27.66 7.14 -20.56
CA GLY A 317 -27.73 6.02 -21.50
C GLY A 317 -26.84 4.83 -21.09
N TYR A 318 -26.69 3.89 -22.04
CA TYR A 318 -25.88 2.66 -21.88
C TYR A 318 -25.04 2.43 -23.12
N SER A 319 -23.83 1.90 -22.95
CA SER A 319 -22.93 1.63 -24.08
C SER A 319 -22.04 0.42 -23.83
N GLY A 320 -21.62 -0.25 -24.89
CA GLY A 320 -20.59 -1.28 -24.86
C GLY A 320 -19.20 -0.64 -24.93
N VAL A 321 -18.34 -0.95 -23.98
CA VAL A 321 -17.00 -0.37 -23.84
C VAL A 321 -15.93 -1.44 -23.71
N SER A 322 -14.66 -1.10 -24.03
CA SER A 322 -13.56 -2.06 -23.99
C SER A 322 -12.29 -1.43 -23.42
N GLY A 323 -11.58 -2.15 -22.58
CA GLY A 323 -10.34 -1.75 -21.93
C GLY A 323 -10.12 -2.46 -20.61
N THR A 324 -8.89 -2.54 -20.15
CA THR A 324 -8.57 -2.92 -18.75
C THR A 324 -9.22 -1.96 -17.77
N SER A 325 -9.57 -0.75 -18.22
CA SER A 325 -10.39 0.22 -17.49
C SER A 325 -11.75 -0.32 -17.05
N PHE A 326 -12.29 -1.31 -17.74
CA PHE A 326 -13.57 -1.95 -17.41
C PHE A 326 -13.40 -3.29 -16.70
N SER A 327 -12.26 -3.97 -16.88
CA SER A 327 -11.86 -5.11 -16.05
C SER A 327 -11.61 -4.70 -14.59
N THR A 328 -11.04 -3.52 -14.38
CA THR A 328 -10.75 -2.96 -13.06
C THR A 328 -12.00 -2.84 -12.17
N PRO A 329 -13.09 -2.17 -12.58
CA PRO A 329 -14.30 -2.09 -11.79
C PRO A 329 -15.03 -3.44 -11.63
N VAL A 330 -14.85 -4.40 -12.54
CA VAL A 330 -15.31 -5.78 -12.34
C VAL A 330 -14.65 -6.38 -11.08
N VAL A 331 -13.32 -6.28 -10.98
CA VAL A 331 -12.56 -6.78 -9.82
C VAL A 331 -12.90 -5.99 -8.55
N ALA A 332 -13.07 -4.66 -8.66
CA ALA A 332 -13.51 -3.83 -7.54
C ALA A 332 -14.87 -4.27 -7.00
N GLY A 333 -15.81 -4.63 -7.89
CA GLY A 333 -17.09 -5.22 -7.51
C GLY A 333 -16.94 -6.56 -6.80
N VAL A 334 -16.06 -7.44 -7.27
CA VAL A 334 -15.80 -8.74 -6.61
C VAL A 334 -15.24 -8.53 -5.19
N TYR A 335 -14.31 -7.59 -4.99
CA TYR A 335 -13.85 -7.23 -3.65
C TYR A 335 -15.00 -6.72 -2.77
N ALA A 336 -15.88 -5.89 -3.29
CA ALA A 336 -17.03 -5.40 -2.54
C ALA A 336 -18.00 -6.53 -2.15
N LEU A 337 -18.23 -7.51 -3.03
CA LEU A 337 -19.00 -8.71 -2.72
C LEU A 337 -18.35 -9.51 -1.58
N MET A 338 -17.04 -9.75 -1.64
CA MET A 338 -16.26 -10.45 -0.61
C MET A 338 -16.31 -9.72 0.73
N MET A 339 -16.11 -8.40 0.74
CA MET A 339 -16.16 -7.57 1.95
C MET A 339 -17.56 -7.53 2.56
N SER A 340 -18.62 -7.56 1.75
CA SER A 340 -19.99 -7.67 2.26
C SER A 340 -20.28 -9.05 2.83
N ALA A 341 -19.57 -10.08 2.36
CA ALA A 341 -19.66 -11.44 2.87
C ALA A 341 -18.95 -11.62 4.22
N ASN A 342 -17.78 -10.99 4.35
CA ASN A 342 -17.00 -10.98 5.58
C ASN A 342 -16.28 -9.63 5.77
N PRO A 343 -16.93 -8.68 6.48
CA PRO A 343 -16.38 -7.32 6.67
C PRO A 343 -15.11 -7.27 7.51
N THR A 344 -14.77 -8.35 8.21
CA THR A 344 -13.62 -8.43 9.11
C THR A 344 -12.35 -8.95 8.43
N LEU A 345 -12.44 -9.40 7.17
CA LEU A 345 -11.26 -9.85 6.44
C LEU A 345 -10.31 -8.69 6.16
N PRO A 346 -9.05 -8.80 6.56
CA PRO A 346 -8.05 -7.81 6.22
C PRO A 346 -7.70 -7.87 4.73
N PRO A 347 -7.16 -6.77 4.16
CA PRO A 347 -6.91 -6.63 2.72
C PRO A 347 -6.12 -7.76 2.09
N THR A 348 -5.09 -8.28 2.75
CA THR A 348 -4.27 -9.36 2.19
C THR A 348 -4.95 -10.72 2.22
N GLN A 349 -5.82 -10.98 3.21
CA GLN A 349 -6.66 -12.17 3.15
C GLN A 349 -7.69 -12.06 2.03
N LEU A 350 -8.23 -10.86 1.78
CA LEU A 350 -9.08 -10.61 0.62
C LEU A 350 -8.33 -10.91 -0.69
N ASP A 351 -7.08 -10.44 -0.84
CA ASP A 351 -6.23 -10.74 -2.00
C ASP A 351 -6.00 -12.26 -2.11
N GLY A 352 -5.61 -12.92 -1.03
CA GLY A 352 -5.39 -14.36 -1.00
C GLY A 352 -6.65 -15.17 -1.36
N VAL A 353 -7.83 -14.71 -0.94
CA VAL A 353 -9.11 -15.29 -1.35
C VAL A 353 -9.35 -15.07 -2.84
N LEU A 354 -9.23 -13.83 -3.34
CA LEU A 354 -9.42 -13.50 -4.74
C LEU A 354 -8.50 -14.33 -5.64
N PHE A 355 -7.19 -14.34 -5.36
CA PHE A 355 -6.17 -15.01 -6.16
C PHE A 355 -6.36 -16.54 -6.18
N SER A 356 -6.61 -17.13 -5.02
CA SER A 356 -6.78 -18.59 -4.91
C SER A 356 -8.12 -19.12 -5.42
N THR A 357 -9.08 -18.26 -5.73
CA THR A 357 -10.38 -18.61 -6.31
C THR A 357 -10.52 -18.19 -7.77
N ALA A 358 -9.53 -17.49 -8.31
CA ALA A 358 -9.46 -17.17 -9.73
C ALA A 358 -9.38 -18.46 -10.56
N THR A 359 -9.99 -18.43 -11.73
CA THR A 359 -9.89 -19.51 -12.71
C THR A 359 -8.59 -19.33 -13.49
N ASP A 360 -7.64 -20.21 -13.26
CA ASP A 360 -6.35 -20.18 -13.93
C ASP A 360 -6.52 -20.36 -15.45
N ILE A 361 -5.86 -19.51 -16.22
CA ILE A 361 -5.87 -19.50 -17.68
C ILE A 361 -4.45 -19.27 -18.21
N GLY A 362 -4.14 -19.84 -19.35
CA GLY A 362 -2.80 -19.68 -19.94
C GLY A 362 -1.78 -20.63 -19.33
N VAL A 363 -0.68 -20.11 -18.82
CA VAL A 363 0.37 -20.89 -18.15
C VAL A 363 -0.04 -21.17 -16.72
N ALA A 364 0.04 -22.42 -16.27
CA ALA A 364 -0.39 -22.82 -14.93
C ALA A 364 0.29 -22.04 -13.81
N GLY A 365 -0.51 -21.51 -12.89
CA GLY A 365 -0.10 -20.63 -11.80
C GLY A 365 -0.07 -19.16 -12.20
N LYS A 366 0.56 -18.28 -11.38
CA LYS A 366 0.66 -16.86 -11.71
C LYS A 366 1.56 -16.64 -12.93
N ASP A 367 1.03 -16.01 -13.97
CA ASP A 367 1.78 -15.61 -15.16
C ASP A 367 1.67 -14.11 -15.47
N ASP A 368 2.54 -13.61 -16.35
CA ASP A 368 2.62 -12.18 -16.68
C ASP A 368 1.42 -11.65 -17.48
N ARG A 369 0.56 -12.49 -18.05
CA ARG A 369 -0.57 -12.09 -18.89
C ARG A 369 -1.88 -12.04 -18.15
N SER A 370 -2.14 -13.06 -17.33
CA SER A 370 -3.41 -13.27 -16.62
C SER A 370 -3.29 -13.14 -15.10
N GLY A 371 -2.07 -12.97 -14.58
CA GLY A 371 -1.83 -13.07 -13.15
C GLY A 371 -2.22 -14.46 -12.64
N TRP A 372 -3.05 -14.54 -11.61
CA TRP A 372 -3.63 -15.77 -11.07
C TRP A 372 -4.82 -16.30 -11.86
N GLY A 373 -5.23 -15.61 -12.94
CA GLY A 373 -6.35 -15.99 -13.80
C GLY A 373 -7.56 -15.10 -13.68
N VAL A 374 -8.69 -15.53 -14.27
CA VAL A 374 -9.95 -14.78 -14.30
C VAL A 374 -10.67 -14.89 -12.96
N VAL A 375 -11.07 -13.75 -12.39
CA VAL A 375 -11.79 -13.71 -11.13
C VAL A 375 -13.10 -14.48 -11.16
N ASN A 376 -13.45 -15.16 -10.05
CA ASN A 376 -14.69 -15.89 -9.88
C ASN A 376 -15.42 -15.36 -8.62
N ALA A 377 -16.45 -14.55 -8.83
CA ALA A 377 -17.18 -13.88 -7.77
C ALA A 377 -17.84 -14.85 -6.78
N SER A 378 -18.47 -15.92 -7.29
CA SER A 378 -19.14 -16.92 -6.43
C SER A 378 -18.15 -17.67 -5.54
N ALA A 379 -17.06 -18.19 -6.13
CA ALA A 379 -16.03 -18.90 -5.37
C ALA A 379 -15.36 -17.97 -4.33
N ALA A 380 -15.09 -16.72 -4.71
CA ALA A 380 -14.51 -15.72 -3.83
C ALA A 380 -15.42 -15.37 -2.64
N VAL A 381 -16.72 -15.16 -2.88
CA VAL A 381 -17.71 -14.90 -1.83
C VAL A 381 -17.83 -16.09 -0.87
N ILE A 382 -17.97 -17.31 -1.40
CA ILE A 382 -18.07 -18.53 -0.58
C ILE A 382 -16.82 -18.68 0.29
N LYS A 383 -15.63 -18.52 -0.29
CA LYS A 383 -14.37 -18.63 0.46
C LYS A 383 -14.21 -17.52 1.49
N ALA A 384 -14.61 -16.28 1.17
CA ALA A 384 -14.61 -15.16 2.13
C ALA A 384 -15.52 -15.46 3.34
N MET A 385 -16.71 -16.02 3.12
CA MET A 385 -17.63 -16.44 4.20
C MET A 385 -17.04 -17.53 5.10
N GLN A 386 -16.21 -18.40 4.56
CA GLN A 386 -15.56 -19.50 5.28
C GLN A 386 -14.25 -19.08 5.98
N SER A 387 -13.69 -17.94 5.59
CA SER A 387 -12.43 -17.43 6.14
C SER A 387 -12.66 -16.84 7.53
N THR A 388 -11.77 -17.13 8.46
CA THR A 388 -11.77 -16.50 9.78
C THR A 388 -10.93 -15.22 9.68
N GLY A 389 -11.55 -14.06 9.92
CA GLY A 389 -10.88 -12.75 9.80
C GLY A 389 -9.82 -12.43 10.85
N THR A 390 -9.45 -13.39 11.68
CA THR A 390 -8.45 -13.19 12.74
C THR A 390 -7.08 -13.63 12.24
N ASP A 391 -6.19 -12.67 12.00
CA ASP A 391 -4.78 -12.96 11.84
C ASP A 391 -4.14 -13.24 13.21
N THR A 392 -3.36 -14.29 13.30
CA THR A 392 -2.62 -14.67 14.50
C THR A 392 -1.13 -14.85 14.24
N ILE A 393 -0.67 -14.55 13.03
CA ILE A 393 0.72 -14.69 12.62
C ILE A 393 1.39 -13.33 12.79
N ALA A 394 2.48 -13.30 13.56
CA ALA A 394 3.25 -12.09 13.78
C ALA A 394 4.24 -11.84 12.63
N PRO A 395 4.54 -10.57 12.29
CA PRO A 395 5.53 -10.23 11.28
C PRO A 395 6.91 -10.85 11.52
N ASN A 396 7.58 -11.27 10.47
CA ASN A 396 8.99 -11.63 10.50
C ASN A 396 9.83 -10.37 10.32
N VAL A 397 10.66 -10.04 11.33
CA VAL A 397 11.40 -8.77 11.39
C VAL A 397 12.88 -9.02 11.49
N ALA A 398 13.69 -8.27 10.75
CA ALA A 398 15.15 -8.30 10.84
C ALA A 398 15.75 -6.90 10.66
N ILE A 399 16.84 -6.60 11.36
CA ILE A 399 17.71 -5.46 11.10
C ILE A 399 18.74 -5.92 10.07
N SER A 400 18.75 -5.30 8.89
CA SER A 400 19.70 -5.59 7.80
C SER A 400 20.94 -4.69 7.87
N THR A 401 20.79 -3.48 8.36
CA THR A 401 21.86 -2.50 8.64
C THR A 401 21.59 -1.87 10.01
N PRO A 402 22.60 -1.71 10.87
CA PRO A 402 23.97 -2.19 10.78
C PRO A 402 24.10 -3.70 11.07
N THR A 403 25.23 -4.27 10.69
CA THR A 403 25.60 -5.63 11.09
C THR A 403 26.11 -5.67 12.53
N ALA A 404 26.09 -6.84 13.15
CA ALA A 404 26.63 -7.02 14.51
C ALA A 404 28.09 -6.57 14.62
N SER A 405 28.44 -5.95 15.75
CA SER A 405 29.77 -5.36 16.06
C SER A 405 30.14 -4.12 15.23
N ALA A 406 29.20 -3.54 14.47
CA ALA A 406 29.45 -2.28 13.79
C ALA A 406 29.74 -1.15 14.79
N LYS A 407 30.65 -0.24 14.42
CA LYS A 407 30.88 1.03 15.14
C LYS A 407 30.02 2.11 14.52
N LEU A 408 29.24 2.79 15.33
CA LEU A 408 28.32 3.85 14.92
C LEU A 408 28.74 5.19 15.52
N ALA A 409 28.71 6.24 14.73
CA ALA A 409 28.98 7.61 15.16
C ALA A 409 28.11 8.60 14.36
N GLY A 410 27.67 9.69 14.98
CA GLY A 410 26.85 10.71 14.34
C GLY A 410 25.48 10.15 13.89
N LEU A 411 25.08 10.47 12.67
CA LEU A 411 23.84 9.99 12.05
C LEU A 411 24.08 8.64 11.35
N ALA A 412 23.68 7.55 11.99
CA ALA A 412 23.90 6.19 11.49
C ALA A 412 22.61 5.60 10.88
N PRO A 413 22.66 5.01 9.66
CA PRO A 413 21.50 4.36 9.06
C PRO A 413 21.19 3.05 9.77
N VAL A 414 19.89 2.78 9.98
CA VAL A 414 19.38 1.50 10.48
C VAL A 414 18.22 1.05 9.59
N ASP A 415 18.48 0.04 8.75
CA ASP A 415 17.48 -0.51 7.83
C ASP A 415 16.84 -1.75 8.44
N VAL A 416 15.52 -1.77 8.45
CA VAL A 416 14.70 -2.86 8.97
C VAL A 416 13.89 -3.47 7.84
N THR A 417 13.98 -4.79 7.71
CA THR A 417 13.07 -5.58 6.88
C THR A 417 11.99 -6.17 7.77
N ALA A 418 10.73 -6.01 7.38
CA ALA A 418 9.60 -6.64 8.05
C ALA A 418 8.63 -7.16 7.00
N THR A 419 8.27 -8.45 7.11
CA THR A 419 7.34 -9.12 6.19
C THR A 419 6.32 -9.91 6.99
N ASP A 420 5.10 -9.99 6.47
CA ASP A 420 3.99 -10.69 7.11
C ASP A 420 3.10 -11.37 6.06
N ASN A 421 2.28 -12.34 6.49
CA ASN A 421 1.27 -12.97 5.63
C ASN A 421 0.10 -12.02 5.29
N ILE A 422 -0.08 -10.96 6.09
CA ILE A 422 -1.14 -9.97 5.88
C ILE A 422 -0.56 -8.61 5.49
N SER A 423 0.06 -7.90 6.36
CA SER A 423 0.82 -6.67 6.05
C SER A 423 1.47 -6.13 7.33
N VAL A 424 2.64 -5.56 7.20
CA VAL A 424 3.24 -4.80 8.28
C VAL A 424 2.76 -3.35 8.19
N VAL A 425 2.11 -2.85 9.24
CA VAL A 425 1.58 -1.47 9.28
C VAL A 425 2.53 -0.47 9.92
N ARG A 426 3.49 -0.95 10.71
CA ARG A 426 4.57 -0.12 11.27
C ARG A 426 5.75 -0.96 11.73
N ALA A 427 6.91 -0.35 11.76
CA ALA A 427 8.11 -0.86 12.42
C ALA A 427 8.58 0.13 13.49
N GLU A 428 9.10 -0.38 14.59
CA GLU A 428 9.63 0.38 15.72
C GLU A 428 11.08 -0.02 15.95
N LEU A 429 11.97 0.96 16.10
CA LEU A 429 13.36 0.75 16.47
C LEU A 429 13.55 1.03 17.96
N TYR A 430 14.18 0.09 18.64
CA TYR A 430 14.55 0.18 20.07
C TYR A 430 16.07 0.21 20.20
N VAL A 431 16.56 1.12 21.04
CA VAL A 431 17.97 1.20 21.43
C VAL A 431 18.05 0.95 22.94
N ASN A 432 18.83 -0.05 23.36
CA ASN A 432 18.93 -0.45 24.77
C ASN A 432 17.57 -0.67 25.44
N ASN A 433 16.64 -1.33 24.73
CA ASN A 433 15.25 -1.61 25.13
C ASN A 433 14.34 -0.38 25.26
N GLN A 434 14.77 0.82 24.87
CA GLN A 434 13.93 2.01 24.81
C GLN A 434 13.50 2.28 23.38
N LEU A 435 12.22 2.61 23.17
CA LEU A 435 11.70 3.01 21.87
C LEU A 435 12.43 4.27 21.40
N TYR A 436 13.09 4.18 20.26
CA TYR A 436 13.80 5.30 19.63
C TYR A 436 12.93 6.00 18.57
N ALA A 437 12.38 5.24 17.63
CA ALA A 437 11.58 5.78 16.53
C ALA A 437 10.58 4.76 16.00
N THR A 438 9.57 5.27 15.29
CA THR A 438 8.53 4.48 14.60
C THR A 438 8.44 4.92 13.15
N GLU A 439 8.44 3.96 12.22
CA GLU A 439 8.18 4.12 10.79
C GLU A 439 6.91 3.39 10.40
N THR A 440 6.05 4.04 9.59
CA THR A 440 4.76 3.49 9.15
C THR A 440 4.71 3.17 7.67
N VAL A 441 5.79 3.45 6.94
CA VAL A 441 5.89 3.25 5.48
C VAL A 441 7.17 2.48 5.15
N ALA A 442 7.04 1.40 4.38
CA ALA A 442 8.20 0.67 3.88
C ALA A 442 8.88 1.44 2.70
N PRO A 443 10.20 1.34 2.53
CA PRO A 443 11.15 0.60 3.37
C PRO A 443 11.33 1.27 4.74
N TYR A 444 11.37 0.46 5.81
CA TYR A 444 11.53 0.95 7.18
C TYR A 444 12.98 1.33 7.44
N ALA A 445 13.35 2.56 7.05
CA ALA A 445 14.69 3.10 7.15
C ALA A 445 14.74 4.17 8.26
N PHE A 446 15.52 3.89 9.30
CA PHE A 446 15.71 4.79 10.42
C PHE A 446 17.07 5.49 10.33
N THR A 447 17.16 6.69 10.88
CA THR A 447 18.43 7.37 11.13
C THR A 447 18.65 7.46 12.64
N LEU A 448 19.62 6.72 13.16
CA LEU A 448 19.99 6.76 14.57
C LEU A 448 20.99 7.89 14.80
N ASP A 449 20.59 8.94 15.51
CA ASP A 449 21.51 9.95 16.02
C ASP A 449 22.19 9.40 17.28
N THR A 450 23.46 9.03 17.13
CA THR A 450 24.24 8.45 18.21
C THR A 450 24.72 9.48 19.22
N SER A 451 24.67 10.78 18.93
CA SER A 451 25.17 11.86 19.82
C SER A 451 24.43 11.92 21.17
N GLY A 452 23.19 11.43 21.22
CA GLY A 452 22.39 11.32 22.43
C GLY A 452 22.72 10.10 23.32
N PHE A 453 23.69 9.24 22.93
CA PHE A 453 24.04 8.03 23.64
C PHE A 453 25.50 8.07 24.11
N ALA A 454 25.76 7.47 25.26
CA ALA A 454 27.14 7.29 25.74
C ALA A 454 27.90 6.32 24.85
N ASP A 455 29.22 6.55 24.67
CA ASP A 455 30.10 5.62 23.99
C ASP A 455 30.14 4.26 24.70
N GLY A 456 30.25 3.22 23.90
CA GLY A 456 30.28 1.84 24.39
C GLY A 456 29.27 0.94 23.70
N SER A 457 29.01 -0.23 24.32
CA SER A 457 28.11 -1.23 23.76
C SER A 457 26.65 -0.76 23.82
N ALA A 458 25.95 -0.87 22.68
CA ALA A 458 24.50 -0.68 22.58
C ALA A 458 23.84 -1.85 21.85
N THR A 459 22.56 -2.05 22.12
CA THR A 459 21.78 -3.12 21.51
C THR A 459 20.62 -2.52 20.72
N LEU A 460 20.52 -2.88 19.44
CA LEU A 460 19.40 -2.50 18.58
C LEU A 460 18.43 -3.68 18.46
N VAL A 461 17.15 -3.40 18.57
CA VAL A 461 16.05 -4.36 18.33
C VAL A 461 14.97 -3.66 17.52
N ALA A 462 14.45 -4.32 16.49
CA ALA A 462 13.29 -3.83 15.76
C ALA A 462 12.05 -4.68 16.08
N LYS A 463 10.89 -4.03 16.12
CA LYS A 463 9.58 -4.69 16.20
C LYS A 463 8.74 -4.27 15.00
N GLY A 464 8.06 -5.22 14.38
CA GLY A 464 7.06 -4.98 13.33
C GLY A 464 5.69 -5.36 13.84
N TYR A 465 4.67 -4.61 13.45
CA TYR A 465 3.28 -4.87 13.81
C TYR A 465 2.43 -4.99 12.56
N ASP A 466 1.55 -5.98 12.52
CA ASP A 466 0.54 -6.13 11.48
C ASP A 466 -0.74 -5.35 11.79
N SER A 467 -1.72 -5.43 10.88
CA SER A 467 -3.01 -4.76 11.04
C SER A 467 -3.92 -5.43 12.09
N ALA A 468 -3.64 -6.66 12.48
CA ALA A 468 -4.36 -7.38 13.53
C ALA A 468 -3.78 -7.13 14.94
N GLY A 469 -2.64 -6.44 15.01
CA GLY A 469 -1.95 -6.11 16.25
C GLY A 469 -0.95 -7.17 16.72
N ASN A 470 -0.66 -8.22 15.92
CA ASN A 470 0.40 -9.15 16.26
C ASN A 470 1.75 -8.46 16.10
N ALA A 471 2.69 -8.78 16.98
CA ALA A 471 4.01 -8.16 17.02
C ALA A 471 5.12 -9.18 16.81
N GLY A 472 5.93 -8.95 15.76
CA GLY A 472 7.18 -9.68 15.53
C GLY A 472 8.37 -8.88 16.05
N THR A 473 9.42 -9.58 16.49
CA THR A 473 10.62 -8.96 17.04
C THR A 473 11.86 -9.52 16.35
N SER A 474 12.77 -8.64 15.93
CA SER A 474 14.04 -9.03 15.33
C SER A 474 14.97 -9.71 16.33
N LYS A 475 15.98 -10.40 15.83
CA LYS A 475 17.16 -10.69 16.64
C LYS A 475 17.81 -9.36 17.06
N SER A 476 18.39 -9.33 18.25
CA SER A 476 19.16 -8.19 18.73
C SER A 476 20.47 -8.04 17.95
N VAL A 477 20.82 -6.82 17.60
CA VAL A 477 22.10 -6.46 16.95
C VAL A 477 22.92 -5.65 17.95
N ALA A 478 24.02 -6.24 18.43
CA ALA A 478 24.97 -5.54 19.29
C ALA A 478 25.89 -4.65 18.43
N VAL A 479 25.98 -3.36 18.78
CA VAL A 479 26.82 -2.35 18.13
C VAL A 479 27.69 -1.63 19.16
N THR A 480 28.68 -0.87 18.70
CA THR A 480 29.46 0.02 19.56
C THR A 480 29.20 1.46 19.14
N ILE A 481 28.68 2.27 20.03
CA ILE A 481 28.59 3.72 19.85
C ILE A 481 29.98 4.29 20.16
N ALA A 482 30.53 5.05 19.22
CA ALA A 482 31.87 5.63 19.30
C ALA A 482 31.82 7.06 18.72
N ASN A 483 31.17 7.95 19.47
CA ASN A 483 31.15 9.38 19.15
C ASN A 483 32.53 9.96 19.47
N ASP A 484 33.17 10.60 18.50
CA ASP A 484 34.47 11.18 18.71
C ASP A 484 34.35 12.49 19.51
N THR A 485 35.04 12.55 20.65
CA THR A 485 35.10 13.75 21.52
C THR A 485 36.50 14.31 21.62
N VAL A 486 37.46 13.68 20.92
CA VAL A 486 38.87 14.11 20.97
C VAL A 486 39.17 15.12 19.87
N ALA A 487 39.58 16.30 20.25
CA ALA A 487 39.95 17.32 19.27
C ALA A 487 41.30 17.03 18.62
N PRO A 488 41.47 17.41 17.35
CA PRO A 488 42.76 17.26 16.65
C PRO A 488 43.93 17.93 17.39
N VAL A 489 45.13 17.40 17.19
CA VAL A 489 46.38 18.04 17.62
C VAL A 489 47.00 18.78 16.46
N VAL A 490 47.10 20.10 16.56
CA VAL A 490 47.62 21.00 15.50
C VAL A 490 49.10 21.29 15.69
N THR A 491 49.87 21.30 14.62
CA THR A 491 51.30 21.69 14.60
C THR A 491 51.57 22.66 13.48
N ILE A 492 52.07 23.86 13.81
CA ILE A 492 52.63 24.82 12.84
C ILE A 492 54.10 24.47 12.64
N GLN A 493 54.45 24.02 11.42
CA GLN A 493 55.81 23.58 11.08
C GLN A 493 56.68 24.74 10.61
N SER A 494 56.09 25.70 9.88
CA SER A 494 56.78 26.89 9.37
C SER A 494 55.79 28.04 9.21
N PRO A 495 56.21 29.28 9.48
CA PRO A 495 57.46 29.66 10.17
C PRO A 495 57.41 29.35 11.65
N SER A 496 58.58 29.16 12.28
CA SER A 496 58.67 28.94 13.73
C SER A 496 58.28 30.21 14.51
N SER A 497 57.67 30.01 15.68
CA SER A 497 57.26 31.15 16.54
C SER A 497 58.46 32.01 16.92
N GLY A 498 58.32 33.35 16.85
CA GLY A 498 59.36 34.32 17.12
C GLY A 498 60.32 34.59 15.94
N SER A 499 60.15 33.90 14.79
CA SER A 499 61.01 34.10 13.63
C SER A 499 60.75 35.43 12.92
N THR A 500 61.80 35.98 12.28
CA THR A 500 61.67 37.10 11.38
C THR A 500 61.56 36.61 9.94
N VAL A 501 60.56 37.12 9.22
CA VAL A 501 60.23 36.70 7.86
C VAL A 501 60.20 37.87 6.91
N THR A 502 60.59 37.64 5.64
CA THR A 502 60.60 38.67 4.59
C THR A 502 60.14 38.09 3.25
N GLY A 503 59.46 38.91 2.44
CA GLY A 503 59.02 38.55 1.10
C GLY A 503 57.91 37.47 1.12
N THR A 504 58.03 36.47 0.24
CA THR A 504 57.06 35.37 0.19
C THR A 504 57.49 34.22 1.08
N VAL A 505 56.69 33.90 2.07
CA VAL A 505 56.95 32.88 3.10
C VAL A 505 55.98 31.70 2.93
N SER A 506 56.51 30.49 2.96
CA SER A 506 55.66 29.30 3.01
C SER A 506 55.22 29.03 4.46
N VAL A 507 53.91 29.15 4.70
CA VAL A 507 53.28 28.72 5.97
C VAL A 507 52.82 27.27 5.80
N THR A 508 53.37 26.36 6.63
CA THR A 508 53.01 24.95 6.61
C THR A 508 52.52 24.52 7.99
N ALA A 509 51.41 23.77 7.99
CA ALA A 509 50.83 23.21 9.21
C ALA A 509 50.28 21.81 8.94
N SER A 510 50.25 21.02 9.99
CA SER A 510 49.58 19.71 9.98
C SER A 510 48.75 19.51 11.24
N ALA A 511 47.82 18.60 11.15
CA ALA A 511 47.05 18.14 12.31
C ALA A 511 46.95 16.61 12.31
N THR A 512 46.88 16.02 13.49
CA THR A 512 46.63 14.60 13.69
C THR A 512 45.44 14.43 14.65
N ASP A 513 44.70 13.37 14.46
CA ASP A 513 43.54 13.06 15.27
C ASP A 513 43.42 11.52 15.48
N ASN A 514 42.68 11.09 16.51
CA ASN A 514 42.44 9.68 16.80
C ASN A 514 41.58 8.97 15.73
N THR A 515 40.75 9.73 15.01
CA THR A 515 39.95 9.20 13.90
C THR A 515 40.37 9.80 12.57
N LYS A 516 40.13 11.10 12.34
CA LYS A 516 40.44 11.79 11.09
C LYS A 516 40.36 13.30 11.27
N VAL A 517 41.25 14.05 10.64
CA VAL A 517 41.12 15.49 10.44
C VAL A 517 40.24 15.76 9.22
N ALA A 518 39.14 16.49 9.38
CA ALA A 518 38.24 16.87 8.30
C ALA A 518 38.77 18.07 7.52
N GLN A 519 39.21 19.10 8.24
CA GLN A 519 39.73 20.33 7.62
C GLN A 519 40.76 21.04 8.51
N ILE A 520 41.60 21.80 7.88
CA ILE A 520 42.58 22.67 8.53
C ILE A 520 42.56 24.05 7.86
N SER A 521 42.50 25.12 8.65
CA SER A 521 42.47 26.49 8.15
C SER A 521 43.57 27.33 8.78
N LEU A 522 44.00 28.39 8.08
CA LEU A 522 44.98 29.38 8.53
C LEU A 522 44.35 30.76 8.53
N SER A 523 44.46 31.44 9.65
CA SER A 523 44.17 32.86 9.75
C SER A 523 45.48 33.63 10.07
N ILE A 524 45.66 34.78 9.43
CA ILE A 524 46.72 35.72 9.72
C ILE A 524 46.09 37.04 10.19
N ASP A 525 46.47 37.50 11.36
CA ASP A 525 45.92 38.70 12.02
C ASP A 525 44.37 38.70 12.07
N GLY A 526 43.80 37.54 12.36
CA GLY A 526 42.36 37.33 12.49
C GLY A 526 41.61 37.17 11.18
N LYS A 527 42.27 37.27 10.03
CA LYS A 527 41.64 37.02 8.72
C LYS A 527 42.03 35.64 8.20
N GLU A 528 41.02 34.81 7.90
CA GLU A 528 41.24 33.51 7.25
C GLU A 528 41.81 33.72 5.84
N VAL A 529 42.94 33.06 5.54
CA VAL A 529 43.66 33.19 4.29
C VAL A 529 43.82 31.88 3.52
N ALA A 530 43.63 30.74 4.19
CA ALA A 530 43.67 29.42 3.57
C ALA A 530 42.80 28.42 4.32
N LEU A 531 42.18 27.50 3.56
CA LEU A 531 41.44 26.33 4.02
C LEU A 531 41.85 25.13 3.18
N SER A 532 42.12 24.02 3.81
CA SER A 532 42.42 22.73 3.18
C SER A 532 41.54 21.63 3.81
N TYR A 533 41.00 20.74 2.99
CA TYR A 533 40.31 19.55 3.47
C TYR A 533 41.33 18.41 3.66
N GLY A 534 41.44 17.92 4.89
CA GLY A 534 42.40 16.90 5.31
C GLY A 534 43.37 17.42 6.39
N SER A 535 44.49 16.73 6.57
CA SER A 535 45.38 16.87 7.72
C SER A 535 46.59 17.79 7.52
N SER A 536 46.69 18.45 6.38
CA SER A 536 47.83 19.33 6.10
C SER A 536 47.42 20.57 5.31
N LEU A 537 48.15 21.67 5.54
CA LEU A 537 47.94 22.94 4.87
C LEU A 537 49.29 23.55 4.50
N SER A 538 49.37 24.10 3.29
CA SER A 538 50.51 24.93 2.82
C SER A 538 49.97 26.20 2.16
N TYR A 539 50.48 27.34 2.58
CA TYR A 539 50.06 28.65 2.09
C TYR A 539 51.25 29.55 1.81
N SER A 540 51.30 30.15 0.62
CA SER A 540 52.32 31.15 0.26
C SER A 540 51.88 32.53 0.73
N TRP A 541 52.44 33.00 1.81
CA TRP A 541 52.12 34.29 2.40
C TRP A 541 53.09 35.35 1.90
N ASN A 542 52.58 36.42 1.24
CA ASN A 542 53.39 37.60 0.87
C ASN A 542 53.29 38.64 1.99
N THR A 543 54.35 38.81 2.76
CA THR A 543 54.41 39.72 3.92
C THR A 543 54.22 41.18 3.55
N ALA A 544 54.52 41.57 2.31
CA ALA A 544 54.43 42.98 1.82
C ALA A 544 52.96 43.40 1.54
N THR A 545 52.01 42.48 1.42
CA THR A 545 50.61 42.81 1.08
C THR A 545 49.73 43.16 2.28
N MET A 546 50.23 42.99 3.50
CA MET A 546 49.46 43.26 4.73
C MET A 546 49.71 44.67 5.31
N ALA A 547 50.57 45.47 4.70
CA ALA A 547 50.75 46.87 5.11
C ALA A 547 49.59 47.72 4.56
N THR A 548 48.69 48.15 5.44
CA THR A 548 47.47 48.88 5.11
C THR A 548 47.73 50.36 4.78
N ASN A 549 47.10 50.76 3.65
CA ASN A 549 46.56 52.11 3.37
C ASN A 549 47.42 53.36 3.70
N GLY A 550 48.13 53.84 2.73
CA GLY A 550 48.62 55.22 2.65
C GLY A 550 49.04 55.54 1.25
N LYS A 551 48.31 56.37 0.52
CA LYS A 551 48.72 56.95 -0.76
C LYS A 551 50.05 57.72 -0.61
N GLY A 552 51.10 57.26 -1.28
CA GLY A 552 52.34 58.07 -1.36
C GLY A 552 53.52 57.29 -1.93
N LYS A 553 54.08 57.84 -2.97
CA LYS A 553 55.26 57.50 -3.78
C LYS A 553 56.31 56.58 -3.14
N ALA A 554 56.78 55.62 -3.94
CA ALA A 554 57.91 54.76 -3.63
C ALA A 554 59.08 55.53 -3.03
N LYS A 555 59.34 55.35 -1.75
CA LYS A 555 60.62 55.54 -1.07
C LYS A 555 60.93 54.22 -0.40
N GLN A 556 62.15 53.77 -0.55
CA GLN A 556 62.73 52.67 0.18
C GLN A 556 62.53 52.97 1.68
N SER A 557 61.45 52.42 2.27
CA SER A 557 61.10 52.64 3.64
C SER A 557 61.66 51.45 4.42
N THR A 558 62.54 51.72 5.34
CA THR A 558 62.82 50.87 6.48
C THR A 558 61.53 50.87 7.33
N THR A 559 60.57 50.01 6.98
CA THR A 559 59.38 49.82 7.80
C THR A 559 59.83 49.18 9.11
N ALA A 560 59.31 49.70 10.23
CA ALA A 560 59.46 49.06 11.55
C ALA A 560 58.95 47.63 11.46
N PRO A 561 59.57 46.69 12.17
CA PRO A 561 59.13 45.30 12.17
C PRO A 561 57.70 45.24 12.62
N THR A 562 56.87 44.54 11.84
CA THR A 562 55.41 44.32 12.14
C THR A 562 55.23 42.94 12.67
N SER A 563 54.60 42.82 13.85
CA SER A 563 54.24 41.52 14.44
C SER A 563 52.95 41.00 13.83
N HIS A 564 52.92 39.77 13.41
CA HIS A 564 51.77 39.05 12.86
C HIS A 564 51.47 37.82 13.69
N THR A 565 50.17 37.53 13.86
CA THR A 565 49.69 36.33 14.54
C THR A 565 49.09 35.36 13.53
N LEU A 566 49.71 34.19 13.41
CA LEU A 566 49.22 33.07 12.63
C LEU A 566 48.41 32.17 13.56
N VAL A 567 47.17 31.86 13.19
CA VAL A 567 46.33 30.90 13.92
C VAL A 567 45.92 29.78 12.95
N VAL A 568 46.32 28.58 13.27
CA VAL A 568 45.86 27.37 12.56
C VAL A 568 44.79 26.70 13.38
N THR A 569 43.67 26.42 12.72
CA THR A 569 42.53 25.73 13.30
C THR A 569 42.33 24.43 12.55
N ALA A 570 42.21 23.31 13.23
CA ALA A 570 41.81 22.02 12.67
C ALA A 570 40.52 21.55 13.28
N GLN A 571 39.72 20.87 12.47
CA GLN A 571 38.43 20.27 12.87
C GLN A 571 38.37 18.84 12.37
N ASP A 572 37.83 17.91 13.19
CA ASP A 572 37.52 16.55 12.81
C ASP A 572 36.08 16.42 12.22
N PRO A 573 35.64 15.24 11.72
CA PRO A 573 34.30 15.02 11.23
C PRO A 573 33.20 15.09 12.33
N ALA A 574 33.57 14.86 13.60
CA ALA A 574 32.65 14.96 14.73
C ALA A 574 32.39 16.42 15.18
N GLY A 575 33.19 17.37 14.65
CA GLY A 575 33.07 18.80 14.94
C GLY A 575 33.98 19.29 16.05
N ASN A 576 34.84 18.43 16.65
CA ASN A 576 35.81 18.89 17.65
C ASN A 576 36.88 19.77 17.00
N VAL A 577 37.29 20.85 17.68
CA VAL A 577 38.15 21.89 17.14
C VAL A 577 39.37 22.09 18.03
N ALA A 578 40.55 22.14 17.41
CA ALA A 578 41.76 22.57 18.07
C ALA A 578 42.42 23.75 17.33
N ARG A 579 43.17 24.54 18.06
CA ARG A 579 43.89 25.72 17.52
C ARG A 579 45.30 25.78 18.04
N GLN A 580 46.22 26.18 17.17
CA GLN A 580 47.58 26.58 17.56
C GLN A 580 47.90 27.95 16.98
N SER A 581 48.54 28.78 17.76
CA SER A 581 48.98 30.11 17.33
C SER A 581 50.52 30.23 17.31
N SER A 582 51.03 31.03 16.38
CA SER A 582 52.44 31.39 16.25
C SER A 582 52.52 32.88 15.97
N THR A 583 53.48 33.57 16.58
CA THR A 583 53.75 34.99 16.32
C THR A 583 55.07 35.11 15.54
N VAL A 584 55.06 35.88 14.46
CA VAL A 584 56.23 36.15 13.62
C VAL A 584 56.36 37.64 13.35
N THR A 585 57.56 38.09 13.02
CA THR A 585 57.82 39.49 12.72
C THR A 585 58.18 39.62 11.24
N SER A 586 57.49 40.51 10.49
CA SER A 586 57.85 40.83 9.10
C SER A 586 58.69 42.09 9.03
N HIS A 587 59.63 42.13 8.07
CA HIS A 587 60.45 43.30 7.73
C HIS A 587 60.23 43.70 6.29
#